data_60973f3aa168ef6ffe30eb080c7affc3
#
_entry.id   60973f3aa168ef6ffe30eb080c7affc3
#
_cell.length_a   1.000
_cell.length_b   1.000
_cell.length_c   1.000
_cell.angle_alpha   90.00
_cell.angle_beta   90.00
_cell.angle_gamma   90.00
#
_symmetry.space_group_name_H-M   'P 1'
#
loop_
_entity.id
_entity.type
_entity.pdbx_description
1 polymer ?
#
loop_
_entity_poly.entity_id
_entity_poly.type
_entity_poly.pdbx_seq_one_letter_code
_entity_poly.pdbx_strand_id
1 'polypeptide(L)'
;MRYTVSAPASLHAAIQLPASKSISNRALILHSLAHGNILPRNLSDCDDTIVMTRALDGNPGHIDILAAGTAMRFLTAYLSVTPGTRIITGTQRMQQRPIRILVDALRELGARIEYVGNEGFPPLRITGTELTGSEISLAGNVSSQYISALLMIGTVLPKGLRLHLTGDIISRPYINLTLQLMRDFGAQADWVSEDCITVSPGGYTDTPFTVESDWSAASYWYQMMAIEGIKNEKIKMKGGDRSSAKESEES
;
A
#
# COMPACT_ATOMS: atom_id res chain seq x y z
N MET A 1 -22.87 -6.80 -23.79
CA MET A 1 -22.02 -6.42 -24.93
C MET A 1 -21.22 -7.65 -25.35
N ARG A 2 -21.19 -7.98 -26.63
CA ARG A 2 -20.30 -9.04 -27.16
C ARG A 2 -19.13 -8.37 -27.87
N TYR A 3 -17.93 -8.77 -27.58
CA TYR A 3 -16.72 -8.36 -28.28
C TYR A 3 -16.21 -9.52 -29.13
N THR A 4 -15.81 -9.23 -30.34
CA THR A 4 -15.06 -10.17 -31.18
C THR A 4 -13.60 -9.79 -31.10
N VAL A 5 -12.77 -10.72 -30.65
CA VAL A 5 -11.31 -10.54 -30.57
C VAL A 5 -10.70 -11.34 -31.71
N SER A 6 -9.92 -10.68 -32.55
CA SER A 6 -9.11 -11.32 -33.59
C SER A 6 -7.64 -11.17 -33.26
N ALA A 7 -6.89 -12.26 -33.26
CA ALA A 7 -5.45 -12.21 -33.08
C ALA A 7 -4.78 -11.68 -34.38
N PRO A 8 -3.78 -10.78 -34.30
CA PRO A 8 -2.98 -10.39 -35.44
C PRO A 8 -2.07 -11.55 -35.87
N ALA A 9 -1.66 -11.56 -37.14
CA ALA A 9 -0.75 -12.59 -37.68
C ALA A 9 0.67 -12.50 -37.10
N SER A 10 1.06 -11.34 -36.58
CA SER A 10 2.32 -11.11 -35.88
C SER A 10 2.14 -10.01 -34.83
N LEU A 11 2.84 -10.11 -33.71
CA LEU A 11 2.77 -9.12 -32.63
C LEU A 11 4.07 -8.31 -32.57
N HIS A 12 4.00 -7.05 -33.01
CA HIS A 12 5.06 -6.08 -32.84
C HIS A 12 4.52 -4.88 -32.06
N ALA A 13 4.89 -4.75 -30.81
CA ALA A 13 4.40 -3.65 -29.98
C ALA A 13 5.48 -3.11 -29.03
N ALA A 14 5.50 -1.80 -28.86
CA ALA A 14 6.16 -1.13 -27.74
C ALA A 14 5.09 -0.78 -26.69
N ILE A 15 5.27 -1.27 -25.47
CA ILE A 15 4.28 -1.13 -24.42
C ILE A 15 4.84 -0.25 -23.30
N GLN A 16 4.12 0.82 -22.99
CA GLN A 16 4.34 1.61 -21.79
C GLN A 16 3.54 0.98 -20.65
N LEU A 17 4.24 0.43 -19.66
CA LEU A 17 3.56 -0.10 -18.48
C LEU A 17 3.01 1.04 -17.62
N PRO A 18 1.82 0.86 -17.01
CA PRO A 18 1.30 1.82 -16.03
C PRO A 18 2.18 1.83 -14.78
N ALA A 19 2.09 2.89 -13.99
CA ALA A 19 2.74 2.96 -12.70
C ALA A 19 2.15 1.94 -11.71
N SER A 20 2.99 1.42 -10.81
CA SER A 20 2.57 0.42 -9.83
C SER A 20 1.59 0.99 -8.80
N LYS A 21 0.35 0.47 -8.80
CA LYS A 21 -0.66 0.78 -7.78
C LYS A 21 -0.17 0.45 -6.37
N SER A 22 0.45 -0.71 -6.22
CA SER A 22 0.90 -1.21 -4.92
C SER A 22 1.97 -0.34 -4.30
N ILE A 23 2.87 0.21 -5.11
CA ILE A 23 3.90 1.15 -4.69
C ILE A 23 3.30 2.54 -4.46
N SER A 24 2.48 3.05 -5.39
CA SER A 24 1.82 4.36 -5.27
C SER A 24 1.08 4.53 -3.95
N ASN A 25 0.25 3.55 -3.59
CA ASN A 25 -0.56 3.64 -2.38
C ASN A 25 0.29 3.60 -1.10
N ARG A 26 1.40 2.86 -1.10
CA ARG A 26 2.35 2.87 0.03
C ARG A 26 3.12 4.18 0.10
N ALA A 27 3.67 4.64 -1.02
CA ALA A 27 4.42 5.88 -1.08
C ALA A 27 3.59 7.08 -0.62
N LEU A 28 2.28 7.14 -0.96
CA LEU A 28 1.37 8.18 -0.48
C LEU A 28 1.20 8.15 1.05
N ILE A 29 1.05 6.97 1.67
CA ILE A 29 0.96 6.85 3.13
C ILE A 29 2.27 7.26 3.79
N LEU A 30 3.42 6.78 3.28
CA LEU A 30 4.73 7.12 3.83
C LEU A 30 5.02 8.62 3.72
N HIS A 31 4.74 9.21 2.56
CA HIS A 31 4.83 10.66 2.34
C HIS A 31 3.97 11.45 3.34
N SER A 32 2.71 11.02 3.56
CA SER A 32 1.81 11.69 4.51
C SER A 32 2.27 11.54 5.96
N LEU A 33 2.84 10.39 6.33
CA LEU A 33 3.43 10.17 7.66
C LEU A 33 4.75 10.92 7.85
N ALA A 34 5.49 11.19 6.77
CA ALA A 34 6.66 12.05 6.76
C ALA A 34 6.32 13.55 6.89
N HIS A 35 5.03 13.92 6.82
CA HIS A 35 4.58 15.31 6.66
C HIS A 35 5.27 15.99 5.46
N GLY A 36 5.49 15.22 4.39
CA GLY A 36 6.28 15.62 3.24
C GLY A 36 5.63 16.72 2.41
N ASN A 37 6.47 17.53 1.77
CA ASN A 37 6.06 18.58 0.83
C ASN A 37 6.28 18.15 -0.63
N ILE A 38 7.05 17.07 -0.85
CA ILE A 38 7.43 16.57 -2.18
C ILE A 38 6.60 15.33 -2.50
N LEU A 39 5.49 15.52 -3.24
CA LEU A 39 4.64 14.40 -3.66
C LEU A 39 5.43 13.38 -4.49
N PRO A 40 5.23 12.08 -4.27
CA PRO A 40 5.80 11.03 -5.12
C PRO A 40 5.41 11.24 -6.59
N ARG A 41 6.38 11.06 -7.49
CA ARG A 41 6.18 11.20 -8.94
C ARG A 41 5.67 9.90 -9.54
N ASN A 42 5.08 9.97 -10.74
CA ASN A 42 4.58 8.83 -11.50
C ASN A 42 3.60 7.96 -10.68
N LEU A 43 2.67 8.59 -9.97
CA LEU A 43 1.62 7.87 -9.27
C LEU A 43 0.70 7.13 -10.25
N SER A 44 0.19 5.97 -9.85
CA SER A 44 -0.82 5.23 -10.63
C SER A 44 -2.09 6.06 -10.77
N ASP A 45 -2.71 6.00 -11.93
CA ASP A 45 -4.00 6.64 -12.26
C ASP A 45 -5.23 5.76 -11.94
N CYS A 46 -5.01 4.63 -11.24
CA CYS A 46 -6.12 3.74 -10.87
C CYS A 46 -6.97 4.32 -9.73
N ASP A 47 -8.23 3.89 -9.66
CA ASP A 47 -9.22 4.35 -8.67
C ASP A 47 -8.70 4.29 -7.23
N ASP A 48 -8.02 3.22 -6.83
CA ASP A 48 -7.45 3.07 -5.49
C ASP A 48 -6.48 4.21 -5.14
N THR A 49 -5.61 4.59 -6.07
CA THR A 49 -4.64 5.68 -5.86
C THR A 49 -5.31 7.04 -5.87
N ILE A 50 -6.26 7.26 -6.77
CA ILE A 50 -7.01 8.53 -6.87
C ILE A 50 -7.78 8.81 -5.57
N VAL A 51 -8.52 7.82 -5.05
CA VAL A 51 -9.28 8.01 -3.81
C VAL A 51 -8.36 8.16 -2.60
N MET A 52 -7.22 7.49 -2.58
CA MET A 52 -6.21 7.64 -1.52
C MET A 52 -5.63 9.06 -1.53
N THR A 53 -5.24 9.58 -2.68
CA THR A 53 -4.73 10.94 -2.82
C THR A 53 -5.75 11.96 -2.30
N ARG A 54 -7.02 11.84 -2.70
CA ARG A 54 -8.10 12.71 -2.22
C ARG A 54 -8.34 12.62 -0.71
N ALA A 55 -8.22 11.41 -0.14
CA ALA A 55 -8.42 11.20 1.29
C ALA A 55 -7.29 11.80 2.13
N LEU A 56 -6.08 11.87 1.59
CA LEU A 56 -4.91 12.44 2.25
C LEU A 56 -4.82 13.96 2.06
N ASP A 57 -5.43 14.48 0.99
CA ASP A 57 -5.52 15.92 0.72
C ASP A 57 -6.62 16.58 1.58
N GLY A 58 -6.29 17.67 2.25
CA GLY A 58 -7.25 18.48 3.02
C GLY A 58 -7.88 17.78 4.24
N ASN A 59 -7.54 16.53 4.53
CA ASN A 59 -7.93 15.82 5.73
C ASN A 59 -9.45 15.81 6.02
N PRO A 60 -10.30 15.35 5.09
CA PRO A 60 -11.76 15.45 5.20
C PRO A 60 -12.32 14.64 6.36
N GLY A 61 -13.38 15.18 7.03
CA GLY A 61 -14.05 14.48 8.13
C GLY A 61 -14.84 13.22 7.71
N HIS A 62 -15.21 13.13 6.42
CA HIS A 62 -15.89 11.97 5.82
C HIS A 62 -15.14 11.55 4.56
N ILE A 63 -14.72 10.30 4.51
CA ILE A 63 -13.89 9.73 3.46
C ILE A 63 -14.63 8.57 2.80
N ASP A 64 -15.03 8.75 1.55
CA ASP A 64 -15.59 7.68 0.72
C ASP A 64 -14.49 7.14 -0.20
N ILE A 65 -14.06 5.90 0.07
CA ILE A 65 -13.02 5.22 -0.72
C ILE A 65 -13.59 4.39 -1.87
N LEU A 66 -14.87 4.51 -2.17
CA LEU A 66 -15.56 3.73 -3.20
C LEU A 66 -15.36 2.21 -3.00
N ALA A 67 -14.75 1.53 -3.98
CA ALA A 67 -14.44 0.09 -3.93
C ALA A 67 -12.96 -0.20 -3.63
N ALA A 68 -12.17 0.82 -3.25
CA ALA A 68 -10.72 0.76 -3.09
C ALA A 68 -10.30 0.02 -1.81
N GLY A 69 -10.05 -1.28 -1.93
CA GLY A 69 -9.73 -2.13 -0.78
C GLY A 69 -8.42 -1.77 -0.09
N THR A 70 -7.39 -1.40 -0.85
CA THR A 70 -6.11 -0.98 -0.31
C THR A 70 -6.24 0.33 0.47
N ALA A 71 -6.99 1.30 -0.09
CA ALA A 71 -7.27 2.57 0.56
C ALA A 71 -7.98 2.37 1.91
N MET A 72 -9.00 1.50 1.99
CA MET A 72 -9.69 1.19 3.24
C MET A 72 -8.69 0.74 4.33
N ARG A 73 -7.78 -0.19 4.01
CA ARG A 73 -6.86 -0.76 5.01
C ARG A 73 -5.79 0.23 5.43
N PHE A 74 -5.15 0.86 4.47
CA PHE A 74 -4.04 1.77 4.72
C PHE A 74 -4.50 3.05 5.43
N LEU A 75 -5.62 3.64 4.99
CA LEU A 75 -6.19 4.80 5.66
C LEU A 75 -6.72 4.47 7.06
N THR A 76 -7.26 3.28 7.32
CA THR A 76 -7.69 2.90 8.67
C THR A 76 -6.51 2.96 9.64
N ALA A 77 -5.35 2.43 9.28
CA ALA A 77 -4.15 2.52 10.11
C ALA A 77 -3.61 3.96 10.20
N TYR A 78 -3.49 4.67 9.08
CA TYR A 78 -3.03 6.06 9.02
C TYR A 78 -3.87 7.00 9.90
N LEU A 79 -5.19 6.92 9.77
CA LEU A 79 -6.12 7.76 10.54
C LEU A 79 -6.09 7.46 12.05
N SER A 80 -5.70 6.25 12.44
CA SER A 80 -5.57 5.88 13.86
C SER A 80 -4.44 6.62 14.57
N VAL A 81 -3.40 7.04 13.84
CA VAL A 81 -2.25 7.81 14.36
C VAL A 81 -2.29 9.29 13.97
N THR A 82 -3.28 9.72 13.18
CA THR A 82 -3.38 11.11 12.70
C THR A 82 -4.45 11.86 13.47
N PRO A 83 -4.15 13.00 14.12
CA PRO A 83 -5.12 13.73 14.97
C PRO A 83 -6.43 14.06 14.27
N GLY A 84 -7.54 13.96 15.00
CA GLY A 84 -8.91 14.26 14.56
C GLY A 84 -9.80 13.03 14.49
N THR A 85 -11.10 13.22 14.30
CA THR A 85 -12.11 12.16 14.16
C THR A 85 -12.66 12.14 12.75
N ARG A 86 -12.67 10.98 12.10
CA ARG A 86 -13.11 10.81 10.72
C ARG A 86 -13.98 9.58 10.56
N ILE A 87 -14.89 9.63 9.59
CA ILE A 87 -15.66 8.47 9.15
C ILE A 87 -15.08 8.03 7.79
N ILE A 88 -14.67 6.76 7.72
CA ILE A 88 -14.25 6.13 6.47
C ILE A 88 -15.31 5.12 6.03
N THR A 89 -15.74 5.22 4.79
CA THR A 89 -16.78 4.38 4.18
C THR A 89 -16.42 4.02 2.74
N GLY A 90 -17.32 3.36 2.03
CA GLY A 90 -17.21 3.04 0.62
C GLY A 90 -18.54 2.51 0.09
N THR A 91 -18.52 1.98 -1.14
CA THR A 91 -19.69 1.38 -1.78
C THR A 91 -20.31 0.29 -0.90
N GLN A 92 -21.58 -0.06 -1.16
CA GLN A 92 -22.26 -1.16 -0.46
C GLN A 92 -21.44 -2.47 -0.47
N ARG A 93 -20.79 -2.78 -1.60
CA ARG A 93 -19.89 -3.93 -1.69
C ARG A 93 -18.67 -3.80 -0.78
N MET A 94 -18.10 -2.59 -0.61
CA MET A 94 -17.00 -2.35 0.31
C MET A 94 -17.44 -2.53 1.76
N GLN A 95 -18.63 -2.09 2.11
CA GLN A 95 -19.20 -2.25 3.45
C GLN A 95 -19.49 -3.72 3.83
N GLN A 96 -19.41 -4.65 2.86
CA GLN A 96 -19.50 -6.10 3.08
C GLN A 96 -18.13 -6.79 3.15
N ARG A 97 -17.03 -6.06 3.00
CA ARG A 97 -15.68 -6.62 3.08
C ARG A 97 -15.15 -6.55 4.50
N PRO A 98 -14.76 -7.69 5.11
CA PRO A 98 -14.33 -7.72 6.50
C PRO A 98 -13.06 -6.91 6.71
N ILE A 99 -12.98 -6.23 7.87
CA ILE A 99 -11.82 -5.46 8.31
C ILE A 99 -11.49 -5.70 9.79
N ARG A 100 -12.24 -6.58 10.45
CA ARG A 100 -12.12 -6.88 11.87
C ARG A 100 -10.68 -7.13 12.30
N ILE A 101 -9.94 -7.99 11.59
CA ILE A 101 -8.55 -8.35 11.94
C ILE A 101 -7.66 -7.11 12.10
N LEU A 102 -7.76 -6.16 11.17
CA LEU A 102 -6.98 -4.92 11.27
C LEU A 102 -7.47 -4.02 12.41
N VAL A 103 -8.78 -3.91 12.58
CA VAL A 103 -9.37 -3.07 13.64
C VAL A 103 -9.01 -3.60 15.02
N ASP A 104 -9.10 -4.92 15.23
CA ASP A 104 -8.75 -5.55 16.49
C ASP A 104 -7.26 -5.35 16.81
N ALA A 105 -6.40 -5.54 15.81
CA ALA A 105 -4.97 -5.29 15.89
C ALA A 105 -4.64 -3.83 16.26
N LEU A 106 -5.29 -2.87 15.62
CA LEU A 106 -5.11 -1.45 15.92
C LEU A 106 -5.63 -1.09 17.33
N ARG A 107 -6.76 -1.68 17.75
CA ARG A 107 -7.30 -1.50 19.11
C ARG A 107 -6.35 -2.07 20.17
N GLU A 108 -5.71 -3.21 19.92
CA GLU A 108 -4.69 -3.78 20.80
C GLU A 108 -3.50 -2.83 20.98
N LEU A 109 -3.13 -2.10 19.91
CA LEU A 109 -2.12 -1.03 19.98
C LEU A 109 -2.63 0.25 20.66
N GLY A 110 -3.92 0.36 20.94
CA GLY A 110 -4.52 1.51 21.63
C GLY A 110 -5.38 2.43 20.75
N ALA A 111 -5.69 2.04 19.52
CA ALA A 111 -6.49 2.86 18.60
C ALA A 111 -7.96 2.96 19.04
N ARG A 112 -8.58 4.11 18.77
CA ARG A 112 -10.00 4.38 19.00
C ARG A 112 -10.76 4.28 17.69
N ILE A 113 -11.33 3.09 17.44
CA ILE A 113 -12.09 2.78 16.23
C ILE A 113 -13.44 2.22 16.62
N GLU A 114 -14.52 2.74 16.05
CA GLU A 114 -15.89 2.29 16.22
C GLU A 114 -16.46 1.84 14.89
N TYR A 115 -17.22 0.76 14.91
CA TYR A 115 -18.04 0.37 13.76
C TYR A 115 -19.33 1.22 13.75
N VAL A 116 -19.58 1.93 12.64
CA VAL A 116 -20.78 2.77 12.51
C VAL A 116 -22.01 1.94 12.13
N GLY A 117 -21.78 0.78 11.51
CA GLY A 117 -22.80 -0.17 11.10
C GLY A 117 -22.56 -1.55 11.73
N ASN A 118 -22.42 -2.55 10.87
CA ASN A 118 -22.21 -3.93 11.30
C ASN A 118 -20.81 -4.13 11.88
N GLU A 119 -20.74 -4.82 13.00
CA GLU A 119 -19.48 -5.19 13.66
C GLU A 119 -18.57 -5.99 12.73
N GLY A 120 -17.31 -5.57 12.60
CA GLY A 120 -16.31 -6.20 11.73
C GLY A 120 -16.27 -5.65 10.30
N PHE A 121 -17.13 -4.69 9.95
CA PHE A 121 -17.27 -4.14 8.59
C PHE A 121 -17.30 -2.61 8.60
N PRO A 122 -16.86 -1.96 7.49
CA PRO A 122 -17.07 -0.53 7.31
C PRO A 122 -18.59 -0.19 7.29
N PRO A 123 -19.00 1.08 7.59
CA PRO A 123 -18.15 2.23 7.85
C PRO A 123 -17.51 2.22 9.25
N LEU A 124 -16.35 2.90 9.37
CA LEU A 124 -15.63 3.04 10.62
C LEU A 124 -15.56 4.51 11.02
N ARG A 125 -15.76 4.79 12.32
CA ARG A 125 -15.38 6.06 12.94
C ARG A 125 -14.03 5.87 13.61
N ILE A 126 -13.06 6.66 13.23
CA ILE A 126 -11.68 6.56 13.70
C ILE A 126 -11.30 7.88 14.35
N THR A 127 -10.89 7.83 15.61
CA THR A 127 -10.33 8.98 16.33
C THR A 127 -8.84 8.75 16.48
N GLY A 128 -8.05 9.58 15.77
CA GLY A 128 -6.60 9.50 15.83
C GLY A 128 -6.08 9.85 17.22
N THR A 129 -5.17 9.03 17.70
CA THR A 129 -4.56 9.16 19.02
C THR A 129 -3.14 8.61 19.01
N GLU A 130 -2.36 8.92 20.03
CA GLU A 130 -1.08 8.25 20.23
C GLU A 130 -1.31 6.80 20.63
N LEU A 131 -0.75 5.87 19.86
CA LEU A 131 -0.84 4.44 20.17
C LEU A 131 0.33 4.05 21.06
N THR A 132 0.03 3.53 22.25
CA THR A 132 1.04 3.19 23.27
C THR A 132 1.51 1.73 23.20
N GLY A 133 0.79 0.88 22.48
CA GLY A 133 1.19 -0.51 22.20
C GLY A 133 2.37 -0.57 21.24
N SER A 134 3.18 -1.60 21.36
CA SER A 134 4.38 -1.77 20.54
C SER A 134 4.61 -3.20 20.08
N GLU A 135 3.78 -4.14 20.47
CA GLU A 135 3.90 -5.54 20.11
C GLU A 135 2.52 -6.13 19.78
N ILE A 136 2.47 -6.95 18.74
CA ILE A 136 1.24 -7.55 18.24
C ILE A 136 1.52 -8.84 17.48
N SER A 137 0.56 -9.75 17.50
CA SER A 137 0.61 -11.00 16.76
C SER A 137 -0.54 -11.09 15.75
N LEU A 138 -0.23 -11.50 14.52
CA LEU A 138 -1.20 -11.79 13.47
C LEU A 138 -0.94 -13.14 12.83
N ALA A 139 -1.98 -13.79 12.32
CA ALA A 139 -1.78 -14.96 11.48
C ALA A 139 -1.09 -14.55 10.16
N GLY A 140 -0.04 -15.27 9.75
CA GLY A 140 0.74 -14.97 8.55
C GLY A 140 -0.03 -15.17 7.23
N ASN A 141 -1.14 -15.91 7.27
CA ASN A 141 -2.01 -16.16 6.13
C ASN A 141 -3.10 -15.09 5.91
N VAL A 142 -3.14 -14.04 6.73
CA VAL A 142 -4.03 -12.90 6.49
C VAL A 142 -3.57 -12.06 5.30
N SER A 143 -4.44 -11.18 4.81
CA SER A 143 -4.07 -10.26 3.74
C SER A 143 -2.84 -9.44 4.09
N SER A 144 -1.84 -9.43 3.20
CA SER A 144 -0.64 -8.57 3.33
C SER A 144 -0.96 -7.08 3.48
N GLN A 145 -2.17 -6.66 3.10
CA GLN A 145 -2.60 -5.27 3.31
C GLN A 145 -2.76 -4.93 4.80
N TYR A 146 -3.18 -5.89 5.65
CA TYR A 146 -3.24 -5.67 7.10
C TYR A 146 -1.85 -5.53 7.70
N ILE A 147 -0.97 -6.47 7.34
CA ILE A 147 0.44 -6.46 7.76
C ILE A 147 1.12 -5.16 7.33
N SER A 148 1.00 -4.80 6.04
CA SER A 148 1.58 -3.56 5.50
C SER A 148 1.05 -2.31 6.19
N ALA A 149 -0.25 -2.25 6.47
CA ALA A 149 -0.88 -1.10 7.15
C ALA A 149 -0.28 -0.88 8.55
N LEU A 150 -0.11 -1.95 9.32
CA LEU A 150 0.48 -1.90 10.66
C LEU A 150 1.98 -1.54 10.61
N LEU A 151 2.74 -2.15 9.69
CA LEU A 151 4.16 -1.85 9.54
C LEU A 151 4.39 -0.37 9.23
N MET A 152 3.64 0.21 8.26
CA MET A 152 3.83 1.60 7.85
C MET A 152 3.61 2.61 8.98
N ILE A 153 2.70 2.36 9.92
CA ILE A 153 2.53 3.23 11.09
C ILE A 153 3.53 2.93 12.21
N GLY A 154 4.22 1.79 12.16
CA GLY A 154 5.10 1.33 13.25
C GLY A 154 6.18 2.32 13.64
N THR A 155 6.75 3.07 12.68
CA THR A 155 7.83 4.02 12.97
C THR A 155 7.35 5.31 13.64
N VAL A 156 6.05 5.65 13.55
CA VAL A 156 5.45 6.81 14.24
C VAL A 156 4.91 6.45 15.63
N LEU A 157 4.93 5.17 16.02
CA LEU A 157 4.62 4.75 17.38
C LEU A 157 5.79 5.10 18.31
N PRO A 158 5.54 5.57 19.55
CA PRO A 158 6.59 6.01 20.48
C PRO A 158 7.66 4.95 20.78
N LYS A 159 7.27 3.67 20.76
CA LYS A 159 8.15 2.52 21.02
C LYS A 159 8.47 1.70 19.77
N GLY A 160 8.06 2.18 18.59
CA GLY A 160 8.10 1.36 17.38
C GLY A 160 7.10 0.21 17.40
N LEU A 161 7.31 -0.80 16.55
CA LEU A 161 6.43 -1.96 16.44
C LEU A 161 7.24 -3.25 16.35
N ARG A 162 6.85 -4.25 17.13
CA ARG A 162 7.25 -5.65 16.95
C ARG A 162 6.04 -6.45 16.49
N LEU A 163 6.11 -7.01 15.29
CA LEU A 163 5.02 -7.76 14.68
C LEU A 163 5.41 -9.23 14.54
N HIS A 164 4.69 -10.11 15.23
CA HIS A 164 4.80 -11.54 15.12
C HIS A 164 3.79 -12.10 14.14
N LEU A 165 4.23 -12.94 13.20
CA LEU A 165 3.38 -13.60 12.21
C LEU A 165 3.32 -15.09 12.51
N THR A 166 2.16 -15.60 12.89
CA THR A 166 1.97 -17.01 13.24
C THR A 166 1.54 -17.85 12.04
N GLY A 167 2.02 -19.07 11.95
CA GLY A 167 1.72 -19.99 10.85
C GLY A 167 2.36 -19.59 9.51
N ASP A 168 1.75 -20.02 8.40
CA ASP A 168 2.30 -19.80 7.07
C ASP A 168 2.17 -18.34 6.61
N ILE A 169 3.27 -17.76 6.13
CA ILE A 169 3.31 -16.39 5.62
C ILE A 169 3.17 -16.40 4.08
N ILE A 170 1.95 -16.28 3.58
CA ILE A 170 1.63 -16.45 2.16
C ILE A 170 2.13 -15.27 1.30
N SER A 171 2.09 -14.05 1.81
CA SER A 171 2.32 -12.83 1.03
C SER A 171 3.65 -12.13 1.35
N ARG A 172 4.70 -12.88 1.66
CA ARG A 172 6.04 -12.36 1.99
C ARG A 172 6.59 -11.33 0.98
N PRO A 173 6.43 -11.48 -0.36
CA PRO A 173 6.89 -10.47 -1.32
C PRO A 173 6.28 -9.08 -1.10
N TYR A 174 4.99 -8.99 -0.76
CA TYR A 174 4.33 -7.70 -0.48
C TYR A 174 4.75 -7.09 0.86
N ILE A 175 5.08 -7.93 1.84
CA ILE A 175 5.67 -7.48 3.11
C ILE A 175 7.05 -6.88 2.83
N ASN A 176 7.90 -7.60 2.08
CA ASN A 176 9.23 -7.15 1.71
C ASN A 176 9.20 -5.86 0.88
N LEU A 177 8.24 -5.73 -0.06
CA LEU A 177 8.00 -4.48 -0.78
C LEU A 177 7.70 -3.32 0.18
N THR A 178 6.88 -3.57 1.20
CA THR A 178 6.54 -2.53 2.20
C THR A 178 7.79 -2.14 3.01
N LEU A 179 8.55 -3.11 3.51
CA LEU A 179 9.77 -2.87 4.27
C LEU A 179 10.81 -2.10 3.43
N GLN A 180 10.95 -2.44 2.14
CA GLN A 180 11.85 -1.72 1.25
C GLN A 180 11.44 -0.26 1.09
N LEU A 181 10.16 0.01 0.83
CA LEU A 181 9.66 1.38 0.71
C LEU A 181 9.81 2.16 2.03
N MET A 182 9.56 1.54 3.17
CA MET A 182 9.78 2.17 4.47
C MET A 182 11.26 2.59 4.64
N ARG A 183 12.20 1.74 4.22
CA ARG A 183 13.65 2.07 4.23
C ARG A 183 14.00 3.20 3.25
N ASP A 184 13.41 3.18 2.05
CA ASP A 184 13.59 4.25 1.06
C ASP A 184 13.12 5.62 1.60
N PHE A 185 12.16 5.63 2.53
CA PHE A 185 11.70 6.82 3.27
C PHE A 185 12.39 6.99 4.64
N GLY A 186 13.52 6.35 4.87
CA GLY A 186 14.40 6.57 6.04
C GLY A 186 14.05 5.76 7.29
N ALA A 187 13.03 4.92 7.29
CA ALA A 187 12.68 4.11 8.45
C ALA A 187 13.61 2.89 8.62
N GLN A 188 13.81 2.47 9.85
CA GLN A 188 14.49 1.22 10.18
C GLN A 188 13.43 0.13 10.42
N ALA A 189 13.26 -0.76 9.46
CA ALA A 189 12.29 -1.84 9.51
C ALA A 189 12.84 -3.09 8.83
N ASP A 190 12.86 -4.22 9.56
CA ASP A 190 13.42 -5.46 9.05
C ASP A 190 12.87 -6.71 9.74
N TRP A 191 13.06 -7.85 9.08
CA TRP A 191 12.88 -9.15 9.69
C TRP A 191 13.98 -9.40 10.73
N VAL A 192 13.60 -9.76 11.95
CA VAL A 192 14.53 -10.18 13.01
C VAL A 192 14.54 -11.71 13.18
N SER A 193 13.52 -12.39 12.67
CA SER A 193 13.43 -13.85 12.50
C SER A 193 12.54 -14.16 11.29
N GLU A 194 12.32 -15.44 11.00
CA GLU A 194 11.45 -15.84 9.88
C GLU A 194 9.99 -15.40 10.03
N ASP A 195 9.56 -15.15 11.25
CA ASP A 195 8.18 -14.88 11.66
C ASP A 195 7.99 -13.55 12.41
N CYS A 196 9.07 -12.78 12.63
CA CYS A 196 9.03 -11.54 13.39
C CYS A 196 9.67 -10.38 12.64
N ILE A 197 8.96 -9.26 12.59
CA ILE A 197 9.41 -7.99 12.01
C ILE A 197 9.48 -6.94 13.11
N THR A 198 10.55 -6.15 13.11
CA THR A 198 10.66 -4.98 13.98
C THR A 198 10.71 -3.69 13.15
N VAL A 199 10.05 -2.67 13.66
CA VAL A 199 10.09 -1.30 13.13
C VAL A 199 10.54 -0.39 14.27
N SER A 200 11.67 0.29 14.09
CA SER A 200 12.17 1.25 15.08
C SER A 200 11.34 2.54 15.05
N PRO A 201 11.16 3.21 16.21
CA PRO A 201 10.56 4.53 16.23
C PRO A 201 11.50 5.55 15.57
N GLY A 202 10.97 6.68 15.06
CA GLY A 202 11.79 7.75 14.46
C GLY A 202 11.08 8.50 13.34
N GLY A 203 9.95 7.99 12.85
CA GLY A 203 9.20 8.61 11.75
C GLY A 203 9.82 8.35 10.37
N TYR A 204 9.39 9.14 9.39
CA TYR A 204 9.84 9.09 8.00
C TYR A 204 10.51 10.40 7.59
N THR A 205 11.33 10.33 6.56
CA THR A 205 11.97 11.50 5.93
C THR A 205 11.23 11.87 4.66
N ASP A 206 11.00 13.17 4.42
CA ASP A 206 10.47 13.69 3.16
C ASP A 206 11.51 13.48 2.05
N THR A 207 11.36 12.42 1.31
CA THR A 207 12.33 11.98 0.30
C THR A 207 11.69 12.04 -1.09
N PRO A 208 12.36 12.64 -2.09
CA PRO A 208 11.92 12.55 -3.49
C PRO A 208 11.81 11.09 -3.92
N PHE A 209 10.62 10.68 -4.35
CA PHE A 209 10.35 9.30 -4.73
C PHE A 209 9.66 9.23 -6.09
N THR A 210 10.07 8.31 -6.94
CA THR A 210 9.43 8.05 -8.23
C THR A 210 8.92 6.61 -8.25
N VAL A 211 7.61 6.46 -8.50
CA VAL A 211 6.97 5.15 -8.57
C VAL A 211 7.39 4.45 -9.86
N GLU A 212 7.89 3.24 -9.74
CA GLU A 212 8.24 2.40 -10.88
C GLU A 212 7.01 1.78 -11.57
N SER A 213 7.23 1.22 -12.75
CA SER A 213 6.18 0.55 -13.54
C SER A 213 5.64 -0.69 -12.84
N ASP A 214 4.38 -1.04 -13.14
CA ASP A 214 3.71 -2.20 -12.56
C ASP A 214 4.15 -3.50 -13.27
N TRP A 215 5.06 -4.21 -12.64
CA TRP A 215 5.52 -5.52 -13.11
C TRP A 215 4.42 -6.59 -13.08
N SER A 216 3.37 -6.42 -12.27
CA SER A 216 2.20 -7.30 -12.32
C SER A 216 1.43 -7.11 -13.63
N ALA A 217 1.35 -5.87 -14.13
CA ALA A 217 0.78 -5.61 -15.46
C ALA A 217 1.64 -6.21 -16.59
N ALA A 218 2.97 -6.25 -16.44
CA ALA A 218 3.87 -6.87 -17.39
C ALA A 218 3.58 -8.37 -17.58
N SER A 219 3.13 -9.07 -16.52
CA SER A 219 2.87 -10.52 -16.55
C SER A 219 1.85 -10.93 -17.61
N TYR A 220 0.86 -10.08 -17.90
CA TYR A 220 -0.12 -10.34 -18.96
C TYR A 220 0.51 -10.38 -20.36
N TRP A 221 1.48 -9.51 -20.60
CA TRP A 221 2.20 -9.47 -21.87
C TRP A 221 3.13 -10.67 -22.04
N TYR A 222 3.83 -11.07 -20.97
CA TYR A 222 4.61 -12.30 -20.96
C TYR A 222 3.74 -13.54 -21.18
N GLN A 223 2.54 -13.57 -20.59
CA GLN A 223 1.59 -14.66 -20.79
C GLN A 223 1.12 -14.75 -22.26
N MET A 224 0.79 -13.62 -22.89
CA MET A 224 0.42 -13.59 -24.31
C MET A 224 1.56 -14.11 -25.18
N MET A 225 2.80 -13.69 -24.95
CA MET A 225 3.98 -14.19 -25.66
C MET A 225 4.16 -15.69 -25.50
N ALA A 226 3.99 -16.22 -24.28
CA ALA A 226 4.15 -17.64 -24.01
C ALA A 226 3.07 -18.49 -24.71
N ILE A 227 1.83 -17.99 -24.78
CA ILE A 227 0.71 -18.69 -25.47
C ILE A 227 0.91 -18.71 -26.98
N GLU A 228 1.37 -17.60 -27.58
CA GLU A 228 1.59 -17.49 -29.03
C GLU A 228 2.82 -18.29 -29.51
N GLY A 229 3.62 -18.84 -28.61
CA GLY A 229 4.84 -19.57 -28.96
C GLY A 229 5.92 -18.70 -29.61
N ILE A 230 5.89 -17.39 -29.35
CA ILE A 230 6.84 -16.42 -29.89
C ILE A 230 8.21 -16.65 -29.24
N LYS A 231 8.97 -17.55 -29.83
CA LYS A 231 10.38 -17.77 -29.50
C LYS A 231 11.19 -16.67 -30.18
N ASN A 232 11.66 -15.66 -29.48
CA ASN A 232 12.66 -14.66 -29.90
C ASN A 232 12.22 -13.27 -30.35
N GLU A 233 11.05 -12.75 -30.08
CA GLU A 233 10.80 -11.34 -30.28
C GLU A 233 10.99 -10.55 -28.98
N LYS A 234 11.89 -9.54 -29.02
CA LYS A 234 12.21 -8.71 -27.86
C LYS A 234 11.10 -7.70 -27.63
N ILE A 235 10.22 -7.94 -26.64
CA ILE A 235 9.36 -6.86 -26.14
C ILE A 235 10.26 -5.89 -25.35
N LYS A 236 10.41 -4.67 -25.86
CA LYS A 236 11.02 -3.58 -25.10
C LYS A 236 9.95 -2.97 -24.19
N MET A 237 10.04 -3.26 -22.90
CA MET A 237 9.25 -2.56 -21.89
C MET A 237 10.06 -1.36 -21.40
N LYS A 238 9.48 -0.15 -21.53
CA LYS A 238 10.03 1.05 -20.89
C LYS A 238 9.41 1.16 -19.49
N GLY A 239 10.19 0.81 -18.48
CA GLY A 239 9.92 1.16 -17.08
C GLY A 239 10.65 2.46 -16.75
N GLY A 240 10.11 3.27 -15.85
CA GLY A 240 10.86 4.37 -15.25
C GLY A 240 12.02 3.79 -14.43
N ASP A 241 13.25 4.11 -14.81
CA ASP A 241 14.46 3.57 -14.20
C ASP A 241 14.77 4.33 -12.90
N ARG A 242 15.09 3.61 -11.81
CA ARG A 242 15.61 4.21 -10.59
C ARG A 242 16.98 4.87 -10.78
N SER A 243 17.70 4.55 -11.86
CA SER A 243 19.04 5.05 -12.12
C SER A 243 19.09 6.50 -12.61
N SER A 244 18.00 7.03 -13.18
CA SER A 244 17.98 8.39 -13.74
C SER A 244 17.85 9.50 -12.68
N ALA A 245 17.63 9.17 -11.41
CA ALA A 245 17.57 10.16 -10.34
C ALA A 245 18.95 10.53 -9.75
N LYS A 246 20.02 9.80 -10.11
CA LYS A 246 21.38 10.05 -9.60
C LYS A 246 22.26 10.91 -10.52
N GLU A 247 21.84 11.11 -11.78
CA GLU A 247 22.67 11.86 -12.76
C GLU A 247 22.38 13.36 -12.85
N SER A 248 21.45 13.91 -12.07
CA SER A 248 21.12 15.34 -12.10
C SER A 248 21.74 16.19 -10.98
N GLU A 249 22.63 15.62 -10.15
CA GLU A 249 23.33 16.35 -9.09
C GLU A 249 24.82 16.60 -9.38
N GLU A 250 25.35 16.21 -10.55
CA GLU A 250 26.72 16.51 -10.97
C GLU A 250 26.76 17.28 -12.30
N SER A 251 26.20 18.49 -12.32
CA SER A 251 26.49 19.49 -13.37
C SER A 251 26.27 20.89 -12.88
#